data_365b6b0cad81d433bb8a60b78d9db5f0
#
_entry.id   365b6b0cad81d433bb8a60b78d9db5f0
#
_cell.length_a   1.000
_cell.length_b   1.000
_cell.length_c   1.000
_cell.angle_alpha   90.00
_cell.angle_beta   90.00
_cell.angle_gamma   90.00
#
_symmetry.space_group_name_H-M   'P 1'
#
loop_
_entity.id
_entity.type
_entity.pdbx_description
1 polymer ?
#
loop_
_entity_poly.entity_id
_entity_poly.type
_entity_poly.pdbx_seq_one_letter_code
_entity_poly.pdbx_strand_id
1 'polypeptide(L)'
;LGLNQDYDLSYNFSPKDLVIVGAQRGHGKSFACCNMAVNAQNAGRSVLYFTIEMDQRPILQRMCSMATGVPLGRLIKRNLYEKEWKRIGQWWADRFDGGSEVLADWNVAEDFDKFHYALTRKCELKDKAQLDVFYDPSLTLAKIISTVRQKKIEYPDLGMVIVDYLNQVRRHNAPSRSGQYEWTEQIEISKGLKALAQDQEVLVISAFQTDPKGQVRFSKGIEDAVDASYT
;
A
#
# COMPACT_ATOMS: atom_id res chain seq x y z
N LEU A 1 7.53 10.58 -2.43
CA LEU A 1 7.40 9.14 -2.72
C LEU A 1 8.64 8.33 -2.32
N GLY A 2 9.80 8.97 -2.16
CA GLY A 2 11.07 8.32 -1.79
C GLY A 2 11.62 7.41 -2.89
N LEU A 3 11.39 7.74 -4.14
CA LEU A 3 11.93 7.01 -5.29
C LEU A 3 13.40 7.39 -5.51
N ASN A 4 13.65 8.63 -5.81
CA ASN A 4 14.93 9.31 -5.70
C ASN A 4 14.69 10.83 -5.72
N GLN A 5 15.74 11.61 -5.41
CA GLN A 5 15.60 13.06 -5.30
C GLN A 5 15.16 13.73 -6.60
N ASP A 6 15.62 13.25 -7.76
CA ASP A 6 15.28 13.82 -9.06
C ASP A 6 13.80 13.61 -9.40
N TYR A 7 13.27 12.40 -9.10
CA TYR A 7 11.85 12.11 -9.30
C TYR A 7 10.96 12.88 -8.34
N ASP A 8 11.32 12.95 -7.06
CA ASP A 8 10.53 13.66 -6.05
C ASP A 8 10.53 15.18 -6.25
N LEU A 9 11.60 15.74 -6.86
CA LEU A 9 11.68 17.15 -7.23
C LEU A 9 11.02 17.48 -8.58
N SER A 10 11.07 16.55 -9.54
CA SER A 10 10.55 16.77 -10.90
C SER A 10 9.03 16.59 -10.99
N TYR A 11 8.43 15.82 -10.10
CA TYR A 11 7.02 15.49 -10.12
C TYR A 11 6.39 15.75 -8.76
N ASN A 12 5.78 16.91 -8.59
CA ASN A 12 4.94 17.22 -7.45
C ASN A 12 3.63 16.47 -7.54
N PHE A 13 3.60 15.24 -7.01
CA PHE A 13 2.33 14.53 -6.83
C PHE A 13 1.50 15.20 -5.78
N SER A 14 0.28 15.51 -6.15
CA SER A 14 -0.68 16.14 -5.27
C SER A 14 -1.73 15.13 -4.78
N PRO A 15 -2.37 15.38 -3.63
CA PRO A 15 -3.68 14.78 -3.39
C PRO A 15 -4.55 15.01 -4.63
N LYS A 16 -5.36 14.01 -5.00
CA LYS A 16 -6.21 13.98 -6.21
C LYS A 16 -5.54 13.42 -7.47
N ASP A 17 -4.26 13.10 -7.44
CA ASP A 17 -3.59 12.47 -8.58
C ASP A 17 -3.76 10.96 -8.58
N LEU A 18 -3.81 10.40 -9.79
CA LEU A 18 -3.67 8.98 -10.08
C LEU A 18 -2.31 8.74 -10.75
N VAL A 19 -1.47 7.95 -10.09
CA VAL A 19 -0.12 7.61 -10.58
C VAL A 19 -0.04 6.12 -10.86
N ILE A 20 0.49 5.76 -12.03
CA ILE A 20 0.72 4.36 -12.39
C ILE A 20 2.20 4.01 -12.36
N VAL A 21 2.53 2.89 -11.71
CA VAL A 21 3.88 2.32 -11.68
C VAL A 21 3.87 1.03 -12.50
N GLY A 22 4.36 1.12 -13.73
CA GLY A 22 4.45 0.00 -14.67
C GLY A 22 5.77 -0.74 -14.54
N ALA A 23 5.75 -2.08 -14.57
CA ALA A 23 6.92 -2.91 -14.79
C ALA A 23 6.51 -4.34 -15.17
N GLN A 24 7.44 -5.11 -15.71
CA GLN A 24 7.26 -6.54 -15.98
C GLN A 24 7.04 -7.32 -14.68
N ARG A 25 6.53 -8.54 -14.80
CA ARG A 25 6.41 -9.46 -13.67
C ARG A 25 7.78 -9.70 -13.02
N GLY A 26 7.85 -9.63 -11.70
CA GLY A 26 9.08 -9.85 -10.94
C GLY A 26 10.04 -8.64 -10.88
N HIS A 27 9.75 -7.52 -11.53
CA HIS A 27 10.62 -6.33 -11.58
C HIS A 27 10.33 -5.30 -10.47
N GLY A 28 9.85 -5.74 -9.33
CA GLY A 28 9.86 -4.92 -8.11
C GLY A 28 8.70 -3.95 -7.92
N LYS A 29 7.60 -4.01 -8.73
CA LYS A 29 6.41 -3.14 -8.56
C LYS A 29 5.91 -3.06 -7.12
N SER A 30 5.62 -4.22 -6.53
CA SER A 30 5.13 -4.28 -5.15
C SER A 30 6.15 -3.77 -4.13
N PHE A 31 7.48 -3.89 -4.42
CA PHE A 31 8.51 -3.28 -3.58
C PHE A 31 8.48 -1.75 -3.66
N ALA A 32 8.35 -1.19 -4.86
CA ALA A 32 8.21 0.25 -5.04
C ALA A 32 6.96 0.76 -4.31
N CYS A 33 5.82 0.09 -4.49
CA CYS A 33 4.57 0.43 -3.79
C CYS A 33 4.69 0.34 -2.27
N CYS A 34 5.33 -0.71 -1.72
CA CYS A 34 5.60 -0.82 -0.29
C CYS A 34 6.50 0.31 0.23
N ASN A 35 7.53 0.69 -0.54
CA ASN A 35 8.43 1.79 -0.18
C ASN A 35 7.68 3.13 -0.13
N MET A 36 6.83 3.41 -1.12
CA MET A 36 5.99 4.61 -1.13
C MET A 36 5.04 4.65 0.06
N ALA A 37 4.42 3.50 0.41
CA ALA A 37 3.55 3.38 1.57
C ALA A 37 4.27 3.72 2.88
N VAL A 38 5.45 3.14 3.10
CA VAL A 38 6.27 3.39 4.31
C VAL A 38 6.72 4.85 4.38
N ASN A 39 7.14 5.44 3.25
CA ASN A 39 7.54 6.84 3.22
C ASN A 39 6.38 7.80 3.51
N ALA A 40 5.18 7.52 3.00
CA ALA A 40 4.00 8.30 3.30
C ALA A 40 3.61 8.20 4.79
N GLN A 41 3.67 6.99 5.37
CA GLN A 41 3.47 6.78 6.80
C GLN A 41 4.50 7.55 7.64
N ASN A 42 5.79 7.48 7.29
CA ASN A 42 6.86 8.21 7.98
C ASN A 42 6.69 9.73 7.87
N ALA A 43 6.04 10.22 6.80
CA ALA A 43 5.67 11.62 6.61
C ALA A 43 4.38 12.01 7.37
N GLY A 44 3.85 11.13 8.22
CA GLY A 44 2.68 11.39 9.06
C GLY A 44 1.34 11.26 8.32
N ARG A 45 1.29 10.51 7.22
CA ARG A 45 0.06 10.26 6.46
C ARG A 45 -0.39 8.82 6.60
N SER A 46 -1.68 8.61 6.81
CA SER A 46 -2.27 7.28 6.76
C SER A 46 -2.33 6.75 5.32
N VAL A 47 -2.15 5.45 5.17
CA VAL A 47 -2.06 4.75 3.89
C VAL A 47 -2.95 3.52 3.90
N LEU A 48 -3.72 3.31 2.82
CA LEU A 48 -4.42 2.06 2.56
C LEU A 48 -3.74 1.34 1.39
N TYR A 49 -3.39 0.08 1.58
CA TYR A 49 -2.77 -0.76 0.57
C TYR A 49 -3.68 -1.92 0.22
N PHE A 50 -4.20 -1.94 -0.99
CA PHE A 50 -4.99 -3.04 -1.52
C PHE A 50 -4.11 -3.97 -2.35
N THR A 51 -4.13 -5.26 -2.03
CA THR A 51 -3.38 -6.30 -2.73
C THR A 51 -4.31 -7.43 -3.18
N ILE A 52 -4.09 -7.92 -4.40
CA ILE A 52 -4.90 -8.97 -5.02
C ILE A 52 -4.11 -10.28 -5.10
N GLU A 53 -2.82 -10.21 -5.46
CA GLU A 53 -1.99 -11.39 -5.70
C GLU A 53 -1.29 -11.88 -4.42
N MET A 54 -0.90 -10.95 -3.55
CA MET A 54 -0.13 -11.29 -2.35
C MET A 54 -0.99 -11.10 -1.10
N ASP A 55 -0.97 -12.12 -0.24
CA ASP A 55 -1.58 -12.03 1.08
C ASP A 55 -1.01 -10.85 1.90
N GLN A 56 -1.77 -10.43 2.89
CA GLN A 56 -1.44 -9.31 3.79
C GLN A 56 -0.07 -9.50 4.49
N ARG A 57 0.23 -10.70 4.95
CA ARG A 57 1.45 -10.98 5.73
C ARG A 57 2.75 -10.71 4.94
N PRO A 58 2.95 -11.22 3.71
CA PRO A 58 4.13 -10.90 2.91
C PRO A 58 4.29 -9.39 2.63
N ILE A 59 3.20 -8.67 2.42
CA ILE A 59 3.23 -7.21 2.20
C ILE A 59 3.68 -6.50 3.48
N LEU A 60 3.09 -6.81 4.63
CA LEU A 60 3.49 -6.26 5.92
C LEU A 60 4.95 -6.58 6.28
N GLN A 61 5.44 -7.77 5.95
CA GLN A 61 6.85 -8.13 6.17
C GLN A 61 7.79 -7.27 5.33
N ARG A 62 7.45 -6.97 4.07
CA ARG A 62 8.23 -6.05 3.22
C ARG A 62 8.24 -4.64 3.79
N MET A 63 7.08 -4.11 4.16
CA MET A 63 6.96 -2.78 4.77
C MET A 63 7.73 -2.68 6.09
N CYS A 64 7.59 -3.67 6.96
CA CYS A 64 8.35 -3.77 8.21
C CYS A 64 9.86 -3.80 7.96
N SER A 65 10.32 -4.60 6.97
CA SER A 65 11.73 -4.64 6.57
C SER A 65 12.25 -3.27 6.13
N MET A 66 11.47 -2.54 5.33
CA MET A 66 11.83 -1.20 4.84
C MET A 66 11.84 -0.17 5.97
N ALA A 67 10.81 -0.16 6.81
CA ALA A 67 10.67 0.78 7.91
C ALA A 67 11.74 0.60 8.99
N THR A 68 12.11 -0.66 9.28
CA THR A 68 13.02 -0.99 10.39
C THR A 68 14.48 -1.19 9.95
N GLY A 69 14.74 -1.33 8.63
CA GLY A 69 16.06 -1.70 8.11
C GLY A 69 16.47 -3.15 8.47
N VAL A 70 15.52 -4.00 8.86
CA VAL A 70 15.76 -5.43 9.12
C VAL A 70 15.70 -6.20 7.81
N PRO A 71 16.72 -7.01 7.46
CA PRO A 71 16.72 -7.77 6.21
C PRO A 71 15.50 -8.69 6.10
N LEU A 72 14.77 -8.60 4.99
CA LEU A 72 13.51 -9.34 4.77
C LEU A 72 13.70 -10.87 4.96
N GLY A 73 14.78 -11.43 4.44
CA GLY A 73 15.05 -12.87 4.60
C GLY A 73 15.22 -13.32 6.04
N ARG A 74 15.75 -12.46 6.91
CA ARG A 74 15.88 -12.73 8.36
C ARG A 74 14.52 -12.63 9.05
N LEU A 75 13.72 -11.63 8.67
CA LEU A 75 12.38 -11.41 9.19
C LEU A 75 11.45 -12.59 8.85
N ILE A 76 11.48 -13.06 7.59
CA ILE A 76 10.70 -14.23 7.15
C ILE A 76 11.08 -15.50 7.93
N LYS A 77 12.38 -15.72 8.14
CA LYS A 77 12.89 -16.88 8.87
C LYS A 77 12.82 -16.75 10.41
N ARG A 78 12.38 -15.60 10.91
CA ARG A 78 12.39 -15.25 12.35
C ARG A 78 13.79 -15.42 13.00
N ASN A 79 14.85 -15.32 12.22
CA ASN A 79 16.24 -15.39 12.70
C ASN A 79 16.79 -13.98 12.89
N LEU A 80 16.35 -13.33 13.96
CA LEU A 80 16.58 -11.92 14.24
C LEU A 80 17.47 -11.76 15.49
N TYR A 81 18.33 -10.74 15.47
CA TYR A 81 19.05 -10.30 16.67
C TYR A 81 18.14 -9.51 17.60
N GLU A 82 18.48 -9.42 18.88
CA GLU A 82 17.71 -8.67 19.87
C GLU A 82 17.45 -7.21 19.45
N LYS A 83 18.48 -6.53 18.90
CA LYS A 83 18.35 -5.17 18.38
C LYS A 83 17.36 -5.05 17.19
N GLU A 84 17.19 -6.11 16.41
CA GLU A 84 16.25 -6.13 15.30
C GLU A 84 14.83 -6.34 15.80
N TRP A 85 14.65 -7.20 16.80
CA TRP A 85 13.38 -7.36 17.50
C TRP A 85 12.91 -6.05 18.15
N LYS A 86 13.82 -5.32 18.80
CA LYS A 86 13.51 -4.00 19.39
C LYS A 86 13.03 -3.00 18.33
N ARG A 87 13.68 -2.94 17.16
CA ARG A 87 13.22 -2.05 16.06
C ARG A 87 11.86 -2.45 15.52
N ILE A 88 11.58 -3.75 15.38
CA ILE A 88 10.27 -4.24 14.96
C ILE A 88 9.20 -3.90 16.02
N GLY A 89 9.52 -4.14 17.29
CA GLY A 89 8.65 -3.80 18.41
C GLY A 89 8.31 -2.31 18.42
N GLN A 90 9.30 -1.43 18.20
CA GLN A 90 9.09 0.01 18.13
C GLN A 90 8.19 0.39 16.96
N TRP A 91 8.44 -0.14 15.76
CA TRP A 91 7.59 0.13 14.59
C TRP A 91 6.12 -0.25 14.82
N TRP A 92 5.85 -1.34 15.56
CA TRP A 92 4.49 -1.70 15.95
C TRP A 92 3.93 -0.78 17.04
N ALA A 93 4.73 -0.48 18.06
CA ALA A 93 4.33 0.37 19.18
C ALA A 93 3.96 1.79 18.74
N ASP A 94 4.68 2.34 17.76
CA ASP A 94 4.46 3.70 17.24
C ASP A 94 3.07 3.91 16.62
N ARG A 95 2.35 2.84 16.32
CA ARG A 95 0.97 2.89 15.80
C ARG A 95 -0.09 3.12 16.89
N PHE A 96 0.29 3.00 18.17
CA PHE A 96 -0.64 3.05 19.29
C PHE A 96 -0.27 4.19 20.23
N ASP A 97 -1.29 4.83 20.80
CA ASP A 97 -1.11 5.77 21.90
C ASP A 97 -0.69 4.99 23.15
N GLY A 98 0.38 5.42 23.81
CA GLY A 98 0.98 4.68 24.94
C GLY A 98 1.74 3.40 24.52
N GLY A 99 1.95 3.16 23.21
CA GLY A 99 2.61 1.94 22.74
C GLY A 99 4.06 1.80 23.18
N SER A 100 4.78 2.91 23.34
CA SER A 100 6.17 2.89 23.82
C SER A 100 6.29 2.47 25.28
N GLU A 101 5.33 2.82 26.12
CA GLU A 101 5.24 2.40 27.53
C GLU A 101 5.00 0.88 27.59
N VAL A 102 4.11 0.35 26.78
CA VAL A 102 3.89 -1.11 26.69
C VAL A 102 5.17 -1.80 26.19
N LEU A 103 5.87 -1.24 25.18
CA LEU A 103 7.08 -1.82 24.65
C LEU A 103 8.19 -1.93 25.74
N ALA A 104 8.26 -0.97 26.65
CA ALA A 104 9.28 -0.97 27.71
C ALA A 104 9.13 -2.14 28.70
N ASP A 105 7.90 -2.65 28.87
CA ASP A 105 7.59 -3.77 29.77
C ASP A 105 7.83 -5.16 29.16
N TRP A 106 8.18 -5.23 27.84
CA TRP A 106 8.25 -6.51 27.14
C TRP A 106 9.62 -6.80 26.52
N ASN A 107 10.09 -8.05 26.68
CA ASN A 107 11.16 -8.57 25.86
C ASN A 107 10.58 -9.12 24.54
N VAL A 108 10.52 -8.25 23.54
CA VAL A 108 9.93 -8.56 22.20
C VAL A 108 10.60 -9.75 21.51
N ALA A 109 11.89 -10.02 21.83
CA ALA A 109 12.63 -11.14 21.27
C ALA A 109 12.13 -12.50 21.78
N GLU A 110 11.61 -12.54 23.00
CA GLU A 110 11.10 -13.77 23.63
C GLU A 110 9.67 -14.07 23.21
N ASP A 111 8.79 -13.05 23.19
CA ASP A 111 7.39 -13.29 22.92
C ASP A 111 6.71 -12.13 22.19
N PHE A 112 6.96 -12.03 20.88
CA PHE A 112 6.36 -11.01 20.02
C PHE A 112 4.83 -11.08 19.99
N ASP A 113 4.27 -12.28 19.96
CA ASP A 113 2.81 -12.44 19.82
C ASP A 113 2.07 -11.93 21.06
N LYS A 114 2.62 -12.16 22.27
CA LYS A 114 2.06 -11.58 23.51
C LYS A 114 2.23 -10.08 23.59
N PHE A 115 3.39 -9.57 23.18
CA PHE A 115 3.64 -8.13 23.08
C PHE A 115 2.59 -7.47 22.15
N HIS A 116 2.40 -8.00 20.95
CA HIS A 116 1.42 -7.49 20.01
C HIS A 116 -0.01 -7.56 20.54
N TYR A 117 -0.36 -8.66 21.22
CA TYR A 117 -1.65 -8.78 21.90
C TYR A 117 -1.80 -7.73 23.03
N ALA A 118 -0.76 -7.47 23.81
CA ALA A 118 -0.79 -6.45 24.85
C ALA A 118 -1.01 -5.05 24.27
N LEU A 119 -0.35 -4.70 23.15
CA LEU A 119 -0.59 -3.43 22.45
C LEU A 119 -2.06 -3.26 22.08
N THR A 120 -2.66 -4.25 21.43
CA THR A 120 -4.04 -4.18 20.95
C THR A 120 -5.10 -4.16 22.06
N ARG A 121 -4.74 -4.55 23.27
CA ARG A 121 -5.64 -4.59 24.43
C ARG A 121 -5.50 -3.40 25.37
N LYS A 122 -4.29 -2.84 25.46
CA LYS A 122 -3.98 -1.77 26.44
C LYS A 122 -3.93 -0.38 25.80
N CYS A 123 -3.77 -0.31 24.47
CA CYS A 123 -3.56 0.94 23.78
C CYS A 123 -4.61 1.13 22.68
N GLU A 124 -4.96 2.38 22.40
CA GLU A 124 -5.80 2.75 21.28
C GLU A 124 -4.91 3.01 20.05
N LEU A 125 -5.40 2.63 18.86
CA LEU A 125 -4.74 2.98 17.61
C LEU A 125 -4.78 4.51 17.45
N LYS A 126 -3.66 5.09 17.05
CA LYS A 126 -3.63 6.50 16.66
C LYS A 126 -4.56 6.74 15.48
N ASP A 127 -5.18 7.89 15.43
CA ASP A 127 -6.04 8.34 14.33
C ASP A 127 -5.28 8.83 13.09
N LYS A 128 -3.94 8.75 13.12
CA LYS A 128 -3.03 9.24 12.08
C LYS A 128 -1.84 8.31 11.84
N ALA A 129 -1.21 8.47 10.69
CA ALA A 129 -0.04 7.71 10.26
C ALA A 129 -0.25 6.18 10.31
N GLN A 130 -1.47 5.74 10.05
CA GLN A 130 -1.81 4.31 9.98
C GLN A 130 -1.45 3.74 8.61
N LEU A 131 -1.16 2.43 8.59
CA LEU A 131 -0.86 1.71 7.38
C LEU A 131 -1.64 0.40 7.42
N ASP A 132 -2.73 0.35 6.65
CA ASP A 132 -3.62 -0.80 6.58
C ASP A 132 -3.46 -1.53 5.26
N VAL A 133 -3.36 -2.85 5.32
CA VAL A 133 -3.23 -3.73 4.15
C VAL A 133 -4.49 -4.58 4.02
N PHE A 134 -5.12 -4.52 2.85
CA PHE A 134 -6.32 -5.28 2.51
C PHE A 134 -5.99 -6.28 1.41
N TYR A 135 -6.11 -7.57 1.71
CA TYR A 135 -6.00 -8.63 0.74
C TYR A 135 -7.38 -9.09 0.30
N ASP A 136 -7.62 -9.06 -1.00
CA ASP A 136 -8.84 -9.62 -1.59
C ASP A 136 -8.56 -10.09 -3.03
N PRO A 137 -8.55 -11.41 -3.29
CA PRO A 137 -8.32 -11.96 -4.62
C PRO A 137 -9.45 -11.66 -5.62
N SER A 138 -10.59 -11.16 -5.13
CA SER A 138 -11.75 -10.74 -5.94
C SER A 138 -12.06 -9.26 -5.83
N LEU A 139 -11.03 -8.45 -5.56
CA LEU A 139 -11.14 -7.02 -5.32
C LEU A 139 -11.86 -6.29 -6.46
N THR A 140 -12.87 -5.52 -6.10
CA THR A 140 -13.64 -4.69 -7.05
C THR A 140 -13.42 -3.21 -6.77
N LEU A 141 -13.61 -2.38 -7.82
CA LEU A 141 -13.57 -0.93 -7.70
C LEU A 141 -14.57 -0.42 -6.63
N ALA A 142 -15.77 -0.97 -6.59
CA ALA A 142 -16.77 -0.59 -5.60
C ALA A 142 -16.33 -0.85 -4.16
N LYS A 143 -15.62 -1.99 -3.93
CA LYS A 143 -15.06 -2.30 -2.61
C LYS A 143 -13.93 -1.38 -2.22
N ILE A 144 -13.05 -1.02 -3.17
CA ILE A 144 -12.00 -0.01 -2.92
C ILE A 144 -12.65 1.30 -2.49
N ILE A 145 -13.60 1.82 -3.28
CA ILE A 145 -14.28 3.10 -3.01
C ILE A 145 -14.95 3.09 -1.63
N SER A 146 -15.72 2.05 -1.31
CA SER A 146 -16.43 1.96 -0.03
C SER A 146 -15.47 1.90 1.16
N THR A 147 -14.39 1.11 1.04
CA THR A 147 -13.38 0.99 2.09
C THR A 147 -12.63 2.30 2.30
N VAL A 148 -12.23 2.98 1.22
CA VAL A 148 -11.52 4.27 1.32
C VAL A 148 -12.41 5.32 1.98
N ARG A 149 -13.69 5.40 1.61
CA ARG A 149 -14.65 6.34 2.22
C ARG A 149 -14.83 6.08 3.72
N GLN A 150 -14.97 4.82 4.11
CA GLN A 150 -15.07 4.44 5.52
C GLN A 150 -13.79 4.81 6.28
N LYS A 151 -12.63 4.43 5.75
CA LYS A 151 -11.33 4.68 6.37
C LYS A 151 -10.95 6.16 6.41
N LYS A 152 -11.44 6.98 5.48
CA LYS A 152 -11.24 8.43 5.54
C LYS A 152 -11.91 9.09 6.74
N ILE A 153 -12.99 8.49 7.24
CA ILE A 153 -13.66 8.93 8.47
C ILE A 153 -12.83 8.53 9.71
N GLU A 154 -12.27 7.30 9.69
CA GLU A 154 -11.43 6.78 10.79
C GLU A 154 -10.05 7.47 10.84
N TYR A 155 -9.48 7.77 9.67
CA TYR A 155 -8.16 8.39 9.49
C TYR A 155 -8.30 9.69 8.68
N PRO A 156 -8.58 10.84 9.33
CA PRO A 156 -8.74 12.12 8.63
C PRO A 156 -7.48 12.53 7.82
N ASP A 157 -6.29 12.06 8.25
CA ASP A 157 -4.99 12.25 7.59
C ASP A 157 -4.72 11.28 6.45
N LEU A 158 -5.68 10.41 6.08
CA LEU A 158 -5.52 9.48 4.95
C LEU A 158 -5.10 10.27 3.70
N GLY A 159 -3.86 10.04 3.27
CA GLY A 159 -3.23 10.78 2.18
C GLY A 159 -2.88 9.93 0.97
N MET A 160 -2.82 8.60 1.14
CA MET A 160 -2.42 7.70 0.04
C MET A 160 -3.23 6.42 0.01
N VAL A 161 -3.59 6.01 -1.20
CA VAL A 161 -4.22 4.71 -1.49
C VAL A 161 -3.38 4.00 -2.54
N ILE A 162 -2.99 2.76 -2.27
CA ILE A 162 -2.22 1.93 -3.20
C ILE A 162 -3.06 0.74 -3.64
N VAL A 163 -3.06 0.46 -4.95
CA VAL A 163 -3.76 -0.68 -5.56
C VAL A 163 -2.74 -1.55 -6.31
N ASP A 164 -2.42 -2.73 -5.78
CA ASP A 164 -1.45 -3.67 -6.33
C ASP A 164 -2.17 -4.95 -6.81
N TYR A 165 -2.52 -5.05 -8.08
CA TYR A 165 -2.30 -4.16 -9.20
C TYR A 165 -3.59 -3.97 -10.06
N LEU A 166 -3.64 -2.88 -10.80
CA LEU A 166 -4.81 -2.41 -11.55
C LEU A 166 -5.42 -3.45 -12.49
N ASN A 167 -4.57 -4.18 -13.22
CA ASN A 167 -5.02 -5.16 -14.23
C ASN A 167 -5.89 -6.30 -13.66
N GLN A 168 -5.89 -6.52 -12.34
CA GLN A 168 -6.69 -7.56 -11.69
C GLN A 168 -7.90 -7.03 -10.93
N VAL A 169 -8.02 -5.72 -10.76
CA VAL A 169 -9.22 -5.12 -10.18
C VAL A 169 -10.40 -5.35 -11.12
N ARG A 170 -11.53 -5.75 -10.56
CA ARG A 170 -12.76 -6.01 -11.33
C ARG A 170 -13.77 -4.89 -11.13
N ARG A 171 -14.55 -4.63 -12.16
CA ARG A 171 -15.73 -3.74 -12.05
C ARG A 171 -16.85 -4.40 -11.25
N HIS A 172 -17.12 -5.66 -11.54
CA HIS A 172 -18.16 -6.49 -10.91
C HIS A 172 -17.63 -7.90 -10.67
N ASN A 173 -18.30 -8.67 -9.81
CA ASN A 173 -17.98 -10.07 -9.52
C ASN A 173 -18.28 -11.04 -10.67
N ALA A 174 -18.52 -10.56 -11.88
CA ALA A 174 -18.79 -11.39 -13.05
C ALA A 174 -17.50 -11.94 -13.68
N PRO A 175 -17.48 -13.18 -14.19
CA PRO A 175 -16.35 -13.73 -14.89
C PRO A 175 -16.06 -12.92 -16.17
N SER A 176 -14.81 -12.56 -16.39
CA SER A 176 -14.32 -11.85 -17.58
C SER A 176 -14.67 -12.63 -18.85
N ARG A 177 -15.34 -11.99 -19.80
CA ARG A 177 -15.62 -12.53 -21.13
C ARG A 177 -14.78 -11.78 -22.16
N SER A 178 -13.84 -12.48 -22.81
CA SER A 178 -13.01 -12.10 -23.96
C SER A 178 -12.22 -10.76 -23.88
N GLY A 179 -10.99 -10.74 -24.39
CA GLY A 179 -9.99 -9.68 -24.25
C GLY A 179 -10.38 -8.24 -24.63
N GLN A 180 -11.45 -8.03 -25.42
CA GLN A 180 -11.90 -6.70 -25.78
C GLN A 180 -12.68 -6.02 -24.63
N TYR A 181 -13.35 -6.79 -23.79
CA TYR A 181 -14.01 -6.30 -22.58
C TYR A 181 -13.01 -5.95 -21.47
N GLU A 182 -11.87 -6.63 -21.42
CA GLU A 182 -10.80 -6.37 -20.44
C GLU A 182 -10.25 -4.94 -20.53
N TRP A 183 -10.02 -4.43 -21.74
CA TRP A 183 -9.51 -3.06 -21.96
C TRP A 183 -10.51 -1.99 -21.55
N THR A 184 -11.77 -2.18 -21.90
CA THR A 184 -12.85 -1.25 -21.52
C THR A 184 -13.00 -1.22 -20.00
N GLU A 185 -12.94 -2.38 -19.36
CA GLU A 185 -13.00 -2.49 -17.91
C GLU A 185 -11.83 -1.77 -17.21
N GLN A 186 -10.61 -1.92 -17.72
CA GLN A 186 -9.44 -1.24 -17.18
C GLN A 186 -9.51 0.29 -17.32
N ILE A 187 -10.06 0.80 -18.43
CA ILE A 187 -10.31 2.23 -18.62
C ILE A 187 -11.31 2.74 -17.56
N GLU A 188 -12.40 2.01 -17.36
CA GLU A 188 -13.44 2.40 -16.38
C GLU A 188 -12.90 2.34 -14.95
N ILE A 189 -12.07 1.35 -14.63
CA ILE A 189 -11.40 1.23 -13.33
C ILE A 189 -10.44 2.41 -13.12
N SER A 190 -9.63 2.77 -14.12
CA SER A 190 -8.71 3.91 -14.03
C SER A 190 -9.47 5.22 -13.82
N LYS A 191 -10.56 5.46 -14.56
CA LYS A 191 -11.43 6.62 -14.36
C LYS A 191 -12.07 6.63 -12.97
N GLY A 192 -12.50 5.46 -12.48
CA GLY A 192 -13.07 5.33 -11.14
C GLY A 192 -12.04 5.58 -10.03
N LEU A 193 -10.80 5.13 -10.20
CA LEU A 193 -9.70 5.41 -9.27
C LEU A 193 -9.30 6.90 -9.30
N LYS A 194 -9.31 7.53 -10.48
CA LYS A 194 -9.08 8.98 -10.59
C LYS A 194 -10.20 9.78 -9.91
N ALA A 195 -11.47 9.41 -10.13
CA ALA A 195 -12.59 10.03 -9.44
C ALA A 195 -12.49 9.85 -7.91
N LEU A 196 -12.10 8.66 -7.44
CA LEU A 196 -11.85 8.40 -6.01
C LEU A 196 -10.76 9.32 -5.46
N ALA A 197 -9.63 9.47 -6.19
CA ALA A 197 -8.54 10.37 -5.79
C ALA A 197 -9.03 11.80 -5.59
N GLN A 198 -9.84 12.29 -6.53
CA GLN A 198 -10.42 13.64 -6.50
C GLN A 198 -11.45 13.80 -5.39
N ASP A 199 -12.39 12.85 -5.24
CA ASP A 199 -13.46 12.91 -4.25
C ASP A 199 -12.94 12.87 -2.81
N GLN A 200 -11.92 12.03 -2.54
CA GLN A 200 -11.41 11.81 -1.19
C GLN A 200 -10.14 12.63 -0.89
N GLU A 201 -9.67 13.42 -1.86
CA GLU A 201 -8.45 14.23 -1.74
C GLU A 201 -7.24 13.38 -1.29
N VAL A 202 -7.04 12.23 -1.94
CA VAL A 202 -5.93 11.30 -1.69
C VAL A 202 -5.10 11.09 -2.94
N LEU A 203 -3.81 10.81 -2.78
CA LEU A 203 -2.98 10.31 -3.86
C LEU A 203 -3.29 8.82 -4.08
N VAL A 204 -3.68 8.46 -5.29
CA VAL A 204 -3.88 7.06 -5.67
C VAL A 204 -2.69 6.58 -6.48
N ILE A 205 -2.03 5.51 -6.04
CA ILE A 205 -0.95 4.85 -6.77
C ILE A 205 -1.41 3.47 -7.17
N SER A 206 -1.28 3.12 -8.43
CA SER A 206 -1.59 1.78 -8.89
C SER A 206 -0.43 1.14 -9.62
N ALA A 207 -0.08 -0.09 -9.22
CA ALA A 207 0.84 -0.89 -10.00
C ALA A 207 0.17 -1.38 -11.29
N PHE A 208 0.94 -1.50 -12.36
CA PHE A 208 0.48 -2.01 -13.65
C PHE A 208 1.50 -3.01 -14.21
N GLN A 209 1.03 -4.17 -14.67
CA GLN A 209 1.91 -5.14 -15.29
C GLN A 209 2.05 -4.87 -16.78
N THR A 210 3.29 -4.62 -17.24
CA THR A 210 3.63 -4.45 -18.65
C THR A 210 3.76 -5.80 -19.36
N ASP A 211 3.73 -5.79 -20.68
CA ASP A 211 4.02 -6.95 -21.50
C ASP A 211 5.51 -7.38 -21.39
N PRO A 212 5.92 -8.56 -21.94
CA PRO A 212 7.31 -9.02 -21.91
C PRO A 212 8.29 -8.12 -22.65
N LYS A 213 7.81 -7.19 -23.49
CA LYS A 213 8.64 -6.20 -24.20
C LYS A 213 8.80 -4.90 -23.43
N GLY A 214 8.23 -4.82 -22.21
CA GLY A 214 8.24 -3.61 -21.40
C GLY A 214 7.30 -2.53 -21.93
N GLN A 215 6.52 -2.83 -22.97
CA GLN A 215 5.58 -1.87 -23.51
C GLN A 215 4.34 -1.84 -22.61
N VAL A 216 4.07 -0.67 -22.10
CA VAL A 216 2.78 -0.39 -21.49
C VAL A 216 1.81 -0.19 -22.64
N ARG A 217 1.02 -1.20 -22.94
CA ARG A 217 -0.12 -1.02 -23.83
C ARG A 217 -1.23 -0.32 -23.05
N PHE A 218 -0.98 0.93 -22.67
CA PHE A 218 -2.08 1.78 -22.25
C PHE A 218 -3.00 1.98 -23.45
N SER A 219 -4.26 1.61 -23.31
CA SER A 219 -5.24 2.19 -24.20
C SER A 219 -5.24 3.70 -23.94
N LYS A 220 -5.42 4.49 -24.99
CA LYS A 220 -5.49 5.96 -24.91
C LYS A 220 -6.41 6.43 -23.77
N GLY A 221 -7.46 5.66 -23.43
CA GLY A 221 -8.38 5.98 -22.35
C GLY A 221 -7.83 5.76 -20.92
N ILE A 222 -6.77 4.95 -20.73
CA ILE A 222 -6.08 4.85 -19.44
C ILE A 222 -5.15 6.05 -19.28
N GLU A 223 -4.41 6.43 -20.35
CA GLU A 223 -3.53 7.61 -20.37
C GLU A 223 -4.31 8.88 -20.03
N ASP A 224 -5.54 9.03 -20.56
CA ASP A 224 -6.40 10.18 -20.29
C ASP A 224 -6.85 10.30 -18.81
N ALA A 225 -6.80 9.21 -18.05
CA ALA A 225 -7.22 9.19 -16.64
C ALA A 225 -6.05 9.34 -15.65
N VAL A 226 -4.80 9.21 -16.11
CA VAL A 226 -3.59 9.13 -15.28
C VAL A 226 -2.83 10.44 -15.34
N ASP A 227 -2.42 10.98 -14.18
CA ASP A 227 -1.66 12.22 -14.10
C ASP A 227 -0.16 11.98 -14.35
N ALA A 228 0.34 10.79 -13.98
CA ALA A 228 1.72 10.37 -14.27
C ALA A 228 1.84 8.84 -14.36
N SER A 229 2.77 8.38 -15.20
CA SER A 229 3.14 6.98 -15.33
C SER A 229 4.67 6.81 -15.34
N TYR A 230 5.15 5.79 -14.61
CA TYR A 230 6.55 5.37 -14.57
C TYR A 230 6.66 3.94 -15.06
N THR A 231 7.64 3.66 -15.94
CA THR A 231 7.90 2.32 -16.47
C THR A 231 9.40 2.01 -16.41
#